data_8e69416e325e1ab4abf5aae95e18704f
#
_entry.id   8e69416e325e1ab4abf5aae95e18704f
#
_cell.length_a   1.000
_cell.length_b   1.000
_cell.length_c   1.000
_cell.angle_alpha   90.00
_cell.angle_beta   90.00
_cell.angle_gamma   90.00
#
_symmetry.space_group_name_H-M   'P 1'
#
loop_
_entity.id
_entity.type
_entity.pdbx_description
1 polymer ?
#
loop_
_entity_poly.entity_id
_entity_poly.type
_entity_poly.pdbx_seq_one_letter_code
_entity_poly.pdbx_strand_id
1 'polypeptide(L)'
;MFWTVFASSYTGLTDMSTEPLAKNLRPELGDFVSIIGFRSLLKGLREAVGEKTALVVAIAAGRARGRELADSFGLAGKEPELDKITSCLQQALGINGTRFCLIDKIEAIDDGYRVYCRETIGSAGEAQGSTGKLTFTLGTIQGTLESIMNKRLRGKQVESVLLGGTHDVIEFEVLG
;
A
#
# COMPACT_ATOMS: atom_id res chain seq x y z
N MET A 1 -22.42 -30.94 10.07
CA MET A 1 -21.12 -31.51 10.47
C MET A 1 -20.11 -31.22 9.38
N PHE A 2 -19.66 -29.95 9.20
CA PHE A 2 -18.54 -29.55 8.29
C PHE A 2 -18.31 -28.04 8.41
N TRP A 3 -17.87 -27.60 9.61
CA TRP A 3 -17.50 -26.18 9.82
C TRP A 3 -16.33 -26.00 10.80
N THR A 4 -15.45 -27.01 10.90
CA THR A 4 -14.39 -26.96 11.95
C THR A 4 -12.96 -27.00 11.41
N VAL A 5 -12.71 -26.77 10.13
CA VAL A 5 -11.35 -26.92 9.56
C VAL A 5 -10.71 -25.58 9.13
N PHE A 6 -11.43 -24.45 9.14
CA PHE A 6 -10.86 -23.18 8.67
C PHE A 6 -10.38 -22.21 9.77
N ALA A 7 -10.52 -22.59 11.05
CA ALA A 7 -10.14 -21.70 12.16
C ALA A 7 -8.67 -21.85 12.64
N SER A 8 -7.90 -22.80 12.10
CA SER A 8 -6.56 -23.11 12.65
C SER A 8 -5.36 -22.47 11.94
N SER A 9 -5.59 -21.69 10.88
CA SER A 9 -4.46 -21.11 10.13
C SER A 9 -4.26 -19.60 10.36
N TYR A 10 -5.07 -18.97 11.20
CA TYR A 10 -5.01 -17.52 11.42
C TYR A 10 -4.36 -17.11 12.76
N THR A 11 -3.82 -18.05 13.52
CA THR A 11 -3.20 -17.75 14.83
C THR A 11 -1.80 -17.12 14.75
N GLY A 12 -1.29 -16.80 13.56
CA GLY A 12 -0.01 -16.11 13.37
C GLY A 12 -0.12 -14.64 12.95
N LEU A 13 -1.33 -14.11 12.79
CA LEU A 13 -1.58 -12.68 12.51
C LEU A 13 -1.81 -11.92 13.83
N THR A 14 -0.97 -12.21 14.84
CA THR A 14 -0.99 -11.41 16.03
C THR A 14 -0.45 -10.05 15.72
N ASP A 15 -1.36 -9.09 15.75
CA ASP A 15 -1.12 -7.70 16.09
C ASP A 15 -0.28 -6.89 15.11
N MET A 16 -0.77 -6.76 13.88
CA MET A 16 -0.44 -5.64 13.01
C MET A 16 -1.47 -4.50 13.15
N SER A 17 -2.10 -4.38 14.29
CA SER A 17 -3.00 -3.28 14.56
C SER A 17 -2.18 -2.04 14.93
N THR A 18 -2.06 -1.12 14.02
CA THR A 18 -2.30 0.29 14.35
C THR A 18 -3.37 0.34 15.41
N GLU A 19 -3.28 1.26 16.37
CA GLU A 19 -4.26 1.51 17.44
C GLU A 19 -5.55 0.72 17.26
N PRO A 20 -5.88 -0.23 18.13
CA PRO A 20 -7.03 -1.09 17.87
C PRO A 20 -8.23 -0.20 17.65
N LEU A 21 -8.80 -0.23 16.44
CA LEU A 21 -10.16 0.23 16.22
C LEU A 21 -10.96 -0.34 17.37
N ALA A 22 -11.53 0.53 18.20
CA ALA A 22 -12.05 0.24 19.54
C ALA A 22 -12.49 -1.21 19.71
N LYS A 23 -11.77 -1.93 20.52
CA LYS A 23 -11.78 -3.37 20.73
C LYS A 23 -13.17 -3.95 20.48
N ASN A 24 -13.35 -4.70 19.40
CA ASN A 24 -14.55 -5.45 19.05
C ASN A 24 -15.77 -4.70 18.45
N LEU A 25 -15.61 -3.57 17.78
CA LEU A 25 -16.74 -3.01 17.03
C LEU A 25 -17.10 -3.84 15.78
N ARG A 26 -16.19 -4.70 15.30
CA ARG A 26 -16.39 -5.56 14.13
C ARG A 26 -15.94 -7.01 14.39
N PRO A 27 -16.52 -7.71 15.38
CA PRO A 27 -16.05 -9.02 15.80
C PRO A 27 -16.22 -10.12 14.74
N GLU A 28 -17.16 -9.95 13.80
CA GLU A 28 -17.44 -10.94 12.75
C GLU A 28 -16.76 -10.59 11.43
N LEU A 29 -16.69 -9.30 11.06
CA LEU A 29 -16.20 -8.86 9.75
C LEU A 29 -14.73 -8.45 9.77
N GLY A 30 -14.17 -8.14 10.93
CA GLY A 30 -12.79 -7.62 11.05
C GLY A 30 -12.57 -6.28 10.35
N ASP A 31 -11.33 -5.97 10.04
CA ASP A 31 -10.90 -4.66 9.52
C ASP A 31 -10.81 -4.60 7.98
N PHE A 32 -11.28 -5.61 7.28
CA PHE A 32 -11.24 -5.64 5.82
C PHE A 32 -12.35 -4.80 5.21
N VAL A 33 -12.01 -4.10 4.13
CA VAL A 33 -12.94 -3.34 3.30
C VAL A 33 -12.89 -3.87 1.87
N SER A 34 -14.06 -3.90 1.21
CA SER A 34 -14.14 -4.26 -0.21
C SER A 34 -13.36 -3.26 -1.08
N ILE A 35 -12.55 -3.78 -2.01
CA ILE A 35 -11.90 -2.97 -3.05
C ILE A 35 -12.92 -2.14 -3.85
N ILE A 36 -14.12 -2.67 -4.09
CA ILE A 36 -15.20 -1.95 -4.76
C ILE A 36 -15.63 -0.73 -3.94
N GLY A 37 -15.80 -0.88 -2.63
CA GLY A 37 -16.15 0.23 -1.74
C GLY A 37 -15.05 1.30 -1.69
N PHE A 38 -13.79 0.89 -1.58
CA PHE A 38 -12.66 1.82 -1.58
C PHE A 38 -12.55 2.61 -2.90
N ARG A 39 -12.74 1.94 -4.05
CA ARG A 39 -12.78 2.60 -5.36
C ARG A 39 -13.93 3.60 -5.47
N SER A 40 -15.12 3.25 -4.98
CA SER A 40 -16.26 4.16 -4.96
C SER A 40 -15.96 5.41 -4.13
N LEU A 41 -15.27 5.25 -2.98
CA LEU A 41 -14.82 6.38 -2.16
C LEU A 41 -13.84 7.29 -2.92
N LEU A 42 -12.82 6.71 -3.59
CA LEU A 42 -11.86 7.49 -4.38
C LEU A 42 -12.53 8.20 -5.57
N LYS A 43 -13.52 7.56 -6.22
CA LYS A 43 -14.30 8.18 -7.28
C LYS A 43 -15.10 9.37 -6.75
N GLY A 44 -15.85 9.18 -5.67
CA GLY A 44 -16.63 10.25 -5.04
C GLY A 44 -15.74 11.41 -4.57
N LEU A 45 -14.53 11.13 -4.06
CA LEU A 45 -13.56 12.15 -3.69
C LEU A 45 -13.14 12.99 -4.92
N ARG A 46 -12.83 12.35 -6.05
CA ARG A 46 -12.48 13.06 -7.31
C ARG A 46 -13.63 13.94 -7.81
N GLU A 47 -14.86 13.44 -7.74
CA GLU A 47 -16.07 14.19 -8.13
C GLU A 47 -16.32 15.39 -7.22
N ALA A 48 -16.09 15.25 -5.91
CA ALA A 48 -16.35 16.29 -4.93
C ALA A 48 -15.31 17.42 -4.92
N VAL A 49 -14.02 17.10 -5.04
CA VAL A 49 -12.92 18.07 -4.85
C VAL A 49 -12.04 18.27 -6.08
N GLY A 50 -12.33 17.59 -7.17
CA GLY A 50 -11.56 17.62 -8.43
C GLY A 50 -10.33 16.72 -8.40
N GLU A 51 -9.84 16.32 -9.58
CA GLU A 51 -8.78 15.32 -9.78
C GLU A 51 -7.48 15.67 -9.03
N LYS A 52 -7.00 16.92 -9.15
CA LYS A 52 -5.72 17.34 -8.55
C LYS A 52 -5.76 17.26 -7.02
N THR A 53 -6.83 17.77 -6.42
CA THR A 53 -6.99 17.76 -4.95
C THR A 53 -7.15 16.34 -4.44
N ALA A 54 -7.98 15.53 -5.09
CA ALA A 54 -8.18 14.13 -4.74
C ALA A 54 -6.87 13.33 -4.77
N LEU A 55 -6.01 13.54 -5.79
CA LEU A 55 -4.69 12.93 -5.89
C LEU A 55 -3.81 13.29 -4.68
N VAL A 56 -3.72 14.56 -4.34
CA VAL A 56 -2.91 15.02 -3.20
C VAL A 56 -3.42 14.43 -1.88
N VAL A 57 -4.74 14.43 -1.67
CA VAL A 57 -5.37 13.87 -0.46
C VAL A 57 -5.11 12.38 -0.35
N ALA A 58 -5.29 11.63 -1.44
CA ALA A 58 -5.08 10.18 -1.44
C ALA A 58 -3.60 9.81 -1.20
N ILE A 59 -2.65 10.53 -1.79
CA ILE A 59 -1.22 10.33 -1.53
C ILE A 59 -0.88 10.66 -0.07
N ALA A 60 -1.40 11.76 0.47
CA ALA A 60 -1.15 12.16 1.85
C ALA A 60 -1.70 11.14 2.86
N ALA A 61 -2.93 10.63 2.63
CA ALA A 61 -3.53 9.57 3.43
C ALA A 61 -2.71 8.28 3.35
N GLY A 62 -2.26 7.90 2.16
CA GLY A 62 -1.35 6.75 1.96
C GLY A 62 -0.04 6.94 2.74
N ARG A 63 0.61 8.12 2.67
CA ARG A 63 1.84 8.39 3.43
C ARG A 63 1.65 8.28 4.94
N ALA A 64 0.52 8.72 5.47
CA ALA A 64 0.19 8.52 6.87
C ALA A 64 0.14 7.02 7.20
N ARG A 65 -0.60 6.24 6.41
CA ARG A 65 -0.68 4.79 6.55
C ARG A 65 0.69 4.11 6.45
N GLY A 66 1.54 4.56 5.53
CA GLY A 66 2.90 4.01 5.36
C GLY A 66 3.79 4.20 6.59
N ARG A 67 3.71 5.35 7.27
CA ARG A 67 4.42 5.58 8.53
C ARG A 67 3.96 4.62 9.63
N GLU A 68 2.65 4.45 9.79
CA GLU A 68 2.08 3.49 10.74
C GLU A 68 2.58 2.06 10.48
N LEU A 69 2.70 1.66 9.20
CA LEU A 69 3.27 0.35 8.83
C LEU A 69 4.73 0.23 9.28
N ALA A 70 5.56 1.24 9.02
CA ALA A 70 6.97 1.24 9.45
C ALA A 70 7.09 1.11 10.96
N ASP A 71 6.24 1.81 11.70
CA ASP A 71 6.18 1.73 13.17
C ASP A 71 5.74 0.34 13.63
N SER A 72 4.70 -0.24 13.01
CA SER A 72 4.20 -1.58 13.33
C SER A 72 5.22 -2.69 13.06
N PHE A 73 6.09 -2.52 12.07
CA PHE A 73 7.21 -3.41 11.81
C PHE A 73 8.38 -3.19 12.79
N GLY A 74 8.35 -2.12 13.56
CA GLY A 74 9.49 -1.71 14.40
C GLY A 74 10.73 -1.36 13.59
N LEU A 75 10.58 -0.90 12.34
CA LEU A 75 11.67 -0.63 11.41
C LEU A 75 11.95 0.86 11.21
N ALA A 76 11.18 1.76 11.79
CA ALA A 76 11.39 3.20 11.65
C ALA A 76 12.84 3.60 12.00
N GLY A 77 13.54 4.26 11.08
CA GLY A 77 14.91 4.72 11.21
C GLY A 77 15.99 3.63 11.30
N LYS A 78 15.68 2.37 10.98
CA LYS A 78 16.63 1.24 11.11
C LYS A 78 17.39 0.89 9.84
N GLU A 79 16.97 1.43 8.71
CA GLU A 79 17.62 1.25 7.40
C GLU A 79 18.03 -0.21 7.09
N PRO A 80 17.13 -1.20 7.21
CA PRO A 80 17.46 -2.59 6.92
C PRO A 80 17.64 -2.80 5.41
N GLU A 81 18.14 -3.97 5.03
CA GLU A 81 18.23 -4.39 3.63
C GLU A 81 16.85 -4.31 2.92
N LEU A 82 16.85 -3.94 1.64
CA LEU A 82 15.62 -3.74 0.85
C LEU A 82 14.75 -4.99 0.77
N ASP A 83 15.34 -6.18 0.75
CA ASP A 83 14.61 -7.45 0.77
C ASP A 83 13.80 -7.64 2.05
N LYS A 84 14.29 -7.14 3.19
CA LYS A 84 13.55 -7.14 4.44
C LYS A 84 12.36 -6.21 4.37
N ILE A 85 12.53 -5.02 3.80
CA ILE A 85 11.44 -4.06 3.60
C ILE A 85 10.40 -4.64 2.64
N THR A 86 10.84 -5.23 1.51
CA THR A 86 9.98 -5.91 0.54
C THR A 86 9.13 -6.98 1.22
N SER A 87 9.76 -7.85 2.02
CA SER A 87 9.06 -8.93 2.73
C SER A 87 8.02 -8.39 3.72
N CYS A 88 8.35 -7.34 4.48
CA CYS A 88 7.41 -6.70 5.41
C CYS A 88 6.23 -6.07 4.67
N LEU A 89 6.47 -5.32 3.60
CA LEU A 89 5.40 -4.73 2.79
C LEU A 89 4.54 -5.81 2.14
N GLN A 90 5.14 -6.88 1.60
CA GLN A 90 4.40 -7.99 1.02
C GLN A 90 3.53 -8.70 2.07
N GLN A 91 4.03 -8.86 3.30
CA GLN A 91 3.25 -9.41 4.40
C GLN A 91 2.05 -8.51 4.76
N ALA A 92 2.24 -7.20 4.84
CA ALA A 92 1.20 -6.26 5.24
C ALA A 92 0.18 -5.97 4.14
N LEU A 93 0.64 -5.79 2.90
CA LEU A 93 -0.19 -5.34 1.78
C LEU A 93 -0.63 -6.48 0.86
N GLY A 94 0.05 -7.63 0.91
CA GLY A 94 -0.18 -8.78 0.05
C GLY A 94 -1.34 -9.67 0.48
N ILE A 95 -1.31 -10.92 -0.01
CA ILE A 95 -2.39 -11.89 0.12
C ILE A 95 -2.72 -12.26 1.59
N ASN A 96 -1.71 -12.26 2.45
CA ASN A 96 -1.84 -12.59 3.87
C ASN A 96 -2.13 -11.35 4.76
N GLY A 97 -2.05 -10.16 4.18
CA GLY A 97 -2.32 -8.89 4.83
C GLY A 97 -3.62 -8.26 4.34
N THR A 98 -3.57 -6.97 4.03
CA THR A 98 -4.75 -6.17 3.65
C THR A 98 -5.21 -6.41 2.21
N ARG A 99 -4.51 -7.19 1.42
CA ARG A 99 -4.78 -7.48 0.00
C ARG A 99 -4.87 -6.22 -0.85
N PHE A 100 -3.99 -5.28 -0.59
CA PHE A 100 -3.99 -3.97 -1.21
C PHE A 100 -3.21 -3.95 -2.53
N CYS A 101 -2.08 -4.64 -2.55
CA CYS A 101 -1.24 -4.90 -3.73
C CYS A 101 -0.24 -6.02 -3.41
N LEU A 102 0.40 -6.53 -4.46
CA LEU A 102 1.58 -7.39 -4.35
C LEU A 102 2.82 -6.52 -4.56
N ILE A 103 3.81 -6.64 -3.69
CA ILE A 103 5.13 -5.99 -3.83
C ILE A 103 6.13 -7.06 -4.22
N ASP A 104 6.52 -7.08 -5.49
CA ASP A 104 7.42 -8.11 -5.97
C ASP A 104 8.89 -7.82 -5.69
N LYS A 105 9.27 -6.52 -5.75
CA LYS A 105 10.66 -6.10 -5.60
C LYS A 105 10.77 -4.63 -5.20
N ILE A 106 11.79 -4.35 -4.39
CA ILE A 106 12.33 -3.01 -4.18
C ILE A 106 13.81 -3.05 -4.53
N GLU A 107 14.28 -2.16 -5.36
CA GLU A 107 15.69 -2.04 -5.72
C GLU A 107 16.19 -0.61 -5.52
N ALA A 108 17.47 -0.47 -5.21
CA ALA A 108 18.15 0.80 -5.21
C ALA A 108 18.41 1.23 -6.66
N ILE A 109 18.24 2.52 -6.93
CA ILE A 109 18.65 3.19 -8.16
C ILE A 109 19.55 4.36 -7.78
N ASP A 110 20.20 5.02 -8.74
CA ASP A 110 21.22 6.05 -8.49
C ASP A 110 20.80 7.10 -7.45
N ASP A 111 19.58 7.63 -7.57
CA ASP A 111 19.05 8.69 -6.72
C ASP A 111 17.92 8.25 -5.78
N GLY A 112 17.76 6.94 -5.54
CA GLY A 112 16.66 6.49 -4.67
C GLY A 112 16.27 5.02 -4.80
N TYR A 113 14.96 4.78 -4.99
CA TYR A 113 14.40 3.42 -4.97
C TYR A 113 13.39 3.23 -6.10
N ARG A 114 13.33 2.01 -6.64
CA ARG A 114 12.30 1.58 -7.58
C ARG A 114 11.52 0.42 -6.99
N VAL A 115 10.19 0.49 -7.04
CA VAL A 115 9.28 -0.50 -6.47
C VAL A 115 8.37 -1.07 -7.55
N TYR A 116 8.33 -2.38 -7.63
CA TYR A 116 7.52 -3.15 -8.59
C TYR A 116 6.29 -3.72 -7.89
N CYS A 117 5.11 -3.32 -8.36
CA CYS A 117 3.84 -3.71 -7.79
C CYS A 117 2.97 -4.42 -8.83
N ARG A 118 2.15 -5.36 -8.36
CA ARG A 118 1.07 -5.98 -9.15
C ARG A 118 -0.25 -5.96 -8.36
N GLU A 119 -1.33 -6.19 -9.07
CA GLU A 119 -2.69 -6.25 -8.49
C GLU A 119 -3.02 -5.04 -7.60
N THR A 120 -2.53 -3.87 -8.00
CA THR A 120 -2.71 -2.66 -7.21
C THR A 120 -4.18 -2.21 -7.20
N ILE A 121 -4.63 -1.71 -6.06
CA ILE A 121 -5.99 -1.18 -5.92
C ILE A 121 -6.24 0.01 -6.87
N GLY A 122 -5.18 0.74 -7.25
CA GLY A 122 -5.27 1.87 -8.17
C GLY A 122 -5.54 1.47 -9.62
N SER A 123 -5.05 0.30 -10.04
CA SER A 123 -5.26 -0.23 -11.40
C SER A 123 -6.45 -1.17 -11.49
N ALA A 124 -6.90 -1.74 -10.37
CA ALA A 124 -7.98 -2.72 -10.34
C ALA A 124 -9.31 -2.14 -10.86
N GLY A 125 -9.83 -2.74 -11.93
CA GLY A 125 -11.11 -2.36 -12.55
C GLY A 125 -11.10 -1.05 -13.33
N GLU A 126 -9.94 -0.49 -13.62
CA GLU A 126 -9.76 0.55 -14.63
C GLU A 126 -9.68 -0.09 -16.02
N ALA A 127 -10.07 0.64 -17.05
CA ALA A 127 -9.95 0.18 -18.43
C ALA A 127 -8.50 0.18 -18.89
N GLN A 128 -8.11 -0.81 -19.71
CA GLN A 128 -6.83 -0.76 -20.42
C GLN A 128 -6.72 0.51 -21.26
N GLY A 129 -5.54 1.12 -21.28
CA GLY A 129 -5.28 2.39 -21.92
C GLY A 129 -5.67 3.61 -21.06
N SER A 130 -6.29 3.43 -19.89
CA SER A 130 -6.58 4.54 -18.98
C SER A 130 -5.31 5.11 -18.35
N THR A 131 -5.35 6.41 -18.02
CA THR A 131 -4.26 7.12 -17.36
C THR A 131 -4.38 7.10 -15.83
N GLY A 132 -5.10 6.12 -15.28
CA GLY A 132 -5.26 5.93 -13.84
C GLY A 132 -3.91 5.86 -13.14
N LYS A 133 -3.79 6.53 -12.00
CA LYS A 133 -2.55 6.60 -11.22
C LYS A 133 -2.68 5.94 -9.88
N LEU A 134 -1.59 5.33 -9.45
CA LEU A 134 -1.44 4.86 -8.08
C LEU A 134 -1.33 6.08 -7.14
N THR A 135 -2.38 6.37 -6.40
CA THR A 135 -2.38 7.52 -5.48
C THR A 135 -2.11 7.06 -4.04
N PHE A 136 -3.05 6.37 -3.45
CA PHE A 136 -2.93 5.88 -2.09
C PHE A 136 -1.80 4.82 -1.97
N THR A 137 -1.67 3.89 -2.92
CA THR A 137 -0.59 2.88 -2.94
C THR A 137 0.79 3.54 -3.00
N LEU A 138 0.97 4.52 -3.90
CA LEU A 138 2.21 5.29 -3.98
C LEU A 138 2.51 5.97 -2.65
N GLY A 139 1.52 6.64 -2.06
CA GLY A 139 1.68 7.27 -0.75
C GLY A 139 2.05 6.28 0.35
N THR A 140 1.40 5.12 0.40
CA THR A 140 1.67 4.09 1.43
C THR A 140 3.12 3.60 1.35
N ILE A 141 3.59 3.24 0.15
CA ILE A 141 4.98 2.80 -0.04
C ILE A 141 5.95 3.93 0.27
N GLN A 142 5.65 5.16 -0.18
CA GLN A 142 6.46 6.34 0.12
C GLN A 142 6.62 6.57 1.62
N GLY A 143 5.51 6.61 2.35
CA GLY A 143 5.54 6.84 3.80
C GLY A 143 6.27 5.75 4.57
N THR A 144 6.16 4.48 4.13
CA THR A 144 6.91 3.38 4.71
C THR A 144 8.41 3.54 4.47
N LEU A 145 8.82 3.78 3.23
CA LEU A 145 10.25 3.96 2.89
C LEU A 145 10.84 5.20 3.56
N GLU A 146 10.13 6.32 3.58
CA GLU A 146 10.57 7.54 4.27
C GLU A 146 10.82 7.31 5.75
N SER A 147 9.91 6.59 6.43
CA SER A 147 10.04 6.32 7.86
C SER A 147 11.17 5.32 8.15
N ILE A 148 11.28 4.24 7.37
CA ILE A 148 12.30 3.21 7.56
C ILE A 148 13.71 3.75 7.25
N MET A 149 13.85 4.46 6.13
CA MET A 149 15.15 4.95 5.63
C MET A 149 15.52 6.34 6.17
N ASN A 150 14.67 6.95 6.99
CA ASN A 150 14.85 8.30 7.54
C ASN A 150 15.22 9.33 6.46
N LYS A 151 14.58 9.25 5.29
CA LYS A 151 14.83 10.10 4.12
C LYS A 151 13.51 10.67 3.61
N ARG A 152 13.57 11.88 3.06
CA ARG A 152 12.43 12.44 2.33
C ARG A 152 12.46 11.93 0.89
N LEU A 153 11.31 11.52 0.38
CA LEU A 153 11.19 10.94 -0.95
C LEU A 153 10.16 11.70 -1.80
N ARG A 154 10.38 11.70 -3.11
CA ARG A 154 9.39 12.11 -4.11
C ARG A 154 9.05 10.93 -5.00
N GLY A 155 7.82 10.43 -4.91
CA GLY A 155 7.36 9.30 -5.70
C GLY A 155 6.78 9.71 -7.05
N LYS A 156 7.04 8.89 -8.08
CA LYS A 156 6.48 9.00 -9.42
C LYS A 156 6.20 7.62 -9.99
N GLN A 157 4.98 7.36 -10.44
CA GLN A 157 4.69 6.16 -11.23
C GLN A 157 5.32 6.30 -12.62
N VAL A 158 6.15 5.33 -13.01
CA VAL A 158 6.88 5.32 -14.29
C VAL A 158 6.37 4.27 -15.27
N GLU A 159 5.78 3.17 -14.77
CA GLU A 159 5.11 2.15 -15.59
C GLU A 159 3.73 1.83 -15.02
N SER A 160 2.85 1.32 -15.87
CA SER A 160 1.51 0.89 -15.48
C SER A 160 1.06 -0.33 -16.26
N VAL A 161 0.45 -1.28 -15.55
CA VAL A 161 -0.26 -2.41 -16.17
C VAL A 161 -1.39 -1.95 -17.07
N LEU A 162 -1.98 -0.78 -16.83
CA LEU A 162 -3.02 -0.19 -17.67
C LEU A 162 -2.49 0.29 -19.02
N LEU A 163 -1.20 0.53 -19.15
CA LEU A 163 -0.52 0.98 -20.37
C LEU A 163 0.30 -0.14 -21.02
N GLY A 164 0.03 -1.41 -20.66
CA GLY A 164 0.68 -2.58 -21.24
C GLY A 164 1.95 -3.04 -20.52
N GLY A 165 2.31 -2.42 -19.40
CA GLY A 165 3.38 -2.89 -18.53
C GLY A 165 3.02 -4.21 -17.83
N THR A 166 4.02 -4.95 -17.36
CA THR A 166 3.82 -6.15 -16.54
C THR A 166 3.60 -5.81 -15.06
N HIS A 167 4.01 -4.63 -14.67
CA HIS A 167 3.92 -4.10 -13.30
C HIS A 167 3.42 -2.65 -13.33
N ASP A 168 2.88 -2.23 -12.21
CA ASP A 168 2.84 -0.82 -11.84
C ASP A 168 4.16 -0.50 -11.16
N VAL A 169 5.00 0.35 -11.74
CA VAL A 169 6.33 0.67 -11.23
C VAL A 169 6.36 2.10 -10.70
N ILE A 170 6.90 2.26 -9.49
CA ILE A 170 7.06 3.56 -8.83
C ILE A 170 8.55 3.81 -8.58
N GLU A 171 9.03 4.97 -8.98
CA GLU A 171 10.34 5.49 -8.61
C GLU A 171 10.19 6.50 -7.48
N PHE A 172 11.08 6.41 -6.50
CA PHE A 172 11.19 7.32 -5.37
C PHE A 172 12.58 7.96 -5.37
N GLU A 173 12.63 9.24 -5.67
CA GLU A 173 13.83 10.06 -5.61
C GLU A 173 14.07 10.55 -4.18
N VAL A 174 15.30 10.43 -3.68
CA VAL A 174 15.70 10.99 -2.39
C VAL A 174 15.83 12.52 -2.53
N LEU A 175 15.11 13.22 -1.67
CA LEU A 175 15.22 14.69 -1.59
C LEU A 175 16.30 15.05 -0.57
N GLY A 176 17.26 15.83 -1.01
CA GLY A 176 18.34 16.35 -0.19
C GLY A 176 17.86 17.29 0.94
#